data_3945f68d649fd2b3ddd6a98549385d2d
#
_entry.id   3945f68d649fd2b3ddd6a98549385d2d
#
_cell.length_a   1.000
_cell.length_b   1.000
_cell.length_c   1.000
_cell.angle_alpha   90.00
_cell.angle_beta   90.00
_cell.angle_gamma   90.00
#
_symmetry.space_group_name_H-M   'P 1'
#
loop_
_entity.id
_entity.type
_entity.pdbx_description
1 polymer ?
#
loop_
_entity_poly.entity_id
_entity_poly.type
_entity_poly.pdbx_seq_one_letter_code
_entity_poly.pdbx_strand_id
1 'polypeptide(L)'
;MSDKINIAQVAARLTEPFKHIIVGQVDDYCAYLTRIEGAYLFHQHARDEMYLVLEGEIGVDYADGDSVALGQGESLVVRAGEKHRSRSEEGALVLMFKARDLFAE
;
A
#
# COMPACT_ATOMS: atom_id res chain seq x y z
N MET A 1 -7.17 15.37 22.97
CA MET A 1 -7.84 14.27 22.24
C MET A 1 -6.80 13.39 21.57
N SER A 2 -7.03 12.09 21.56
CA SER A 2 -6.04 11.12 21.04
C SER A 2 -6.47 10.58 19.69
N ASP A 3 -5.52 10.49 18.75
CA ASP A 3 -5.71 9.91 17.42
C ASP A 3 -5.24 8.45 17.37
N LYS A 4 -5.14 7.80 18.52
CA LYS A 4 -4.66 6.43 18.58
C LYS A 4 -5.58 5.47 17.83
N ILE A 5 -4.99 4.69 16.94
CA ILE A 5 -5.68 3.65 16.14
C ILE A 5 -5.02 2.31 16.47
N ASN A 6 -5.83 1.28 16.67
CA ASN A 6 -5.34 -0.10 16.77
C ASN A 6 -5.40 -0.72 15.37
N ILE A 7 -4.25 -1.01 14.78
CA ILE A 7 -4.16 -1.51 13.41
C ILE A 7 -4.86 -2.86 13.24
N ALA A 8 -4.72 -3.75 14.22
CA ALA A 8 -5.36 -5.07 14.14
C ALA A 8 -6.90 -4.97 14.12
N GLN A 9 -7.46 -4.03 14.88
CA GLN A 9 -8.90 -3.80 14.89
C GLN A 9 -9.38 -3.23 13.55
N VAL A 10 -8.62 -2.32 12.97
CA VAL A 10 -8.95 -1.75 11.66
C VAL A 10 -8.82 -2.82 10.57
N ALA A 11 -7.77 -3.63 10.62
CA ALA A 11 -7.55 -4.71 9.65
C ALA A 11 -8.71 -5.70 9.61
N ALA A 12 -9.35 -5.95 10.75
CA ALA A 12 -10.51 -6.85 10.83
C ALA A 12 -11.70 -6.35 10.00
N ARG A 13 -11.75 -5.06 9.68
CA ARG A 13 -12.81 -4.47 8.84
C ARG A 13 -12.49 -4.51 7.35
N LEU A 14 -11.27 -4.87 6.98
CA LEU A 14 -10.85 -4.99 5.58
C LEU A 14 -11.18 -6.40 5.09
N THR A 15 -12.34 -6.54 4.46
CA THR A 15 -12.83 -7.84 3.98
C THR A 15 -12.72 -8.02 2.48
N GLU A 16 -12.35 -6.95 1.75
CA GLU A 16 -12.18 -6.98 0.30
C GLU A 16 -10.78 -6.54 -0.10
N PRO A 17 -10.18 -7.18 -1.11
CA PRO A 17 -8.87 -6.76 -1.62
C PRO A 17 -8.90 -5.33 -2.15
N PHE A 18 -7.80 -4.62 -1.98
CA PHE A 18 -7.54 -3.29 -2.53
C PHE A 18 -8.45 -2.17 -2.02
N LYS A 19 -9.27 -2.43 -1.02
CA LYS A 19 -9.96 -1.36 -0.29
C LYS A 19 -9.02 -0.72 0.70
N HIS A 20 -9.20 0.56 0.95
CA HIS A 20 -8.31 1.35 1.81
C HIS A 20 -9.06 1.91 3.00
N ILE A 21 -8.40 1.92 4.16
CA ILE A 21 -8.88 2.64 5.34
C ILE A 21 -7.76 3.57 5.78
N ILE A 22 -8.07 4.85 5.94
CA ILE A 22 -7.11 5.83 6.45
C ILE A 22 -6.93 5.57 7.94
N VAL A 23 -5.69 5.35 8.36
CA VAL A 23 -5.36 5.14 9.78
C VAL A 23 -4.61 6.32 10.39
N GLY A 24 -4.18 7.26 9.58
CA GLY A 24 -3.55 8.49 10.06
C GLY A 24 -3.25 9.46 8.94
N GLN A 25 -3.14 10.72 9.30
CA GLN A 25 -2.73 11.76 8.36
C GLN A 25 -1.65 12.61 9.02
N VAL A 26 -0.60 12.87 8.28
CA VAL A 26 0.50 13.74 8.69
C VAL A 26 0.70 14.75 7.56
N ASP A 27 0.40 16.02 7.82
CA ASP A 27 0.38 17.06 6.80
C ASP A 27 -0.54 16.64 5.64
N ASP A 28 -0.04 16.65 4.42
CA ASP A 28 -0.82 16.24 3.23
C ASP A 28 -0.60 14.78 2.84
N TYR A 29 0.05 13.99 3.71
CA TYR A 29 0.24 12.56 3.51
C TYR A 29 -0.66 11.76 4.46
N CYS A 30 -1.16 10.63 3.97
CA CYS A 30 -1.95 9.70 4.76
C CYS A 30 -1.31 8.32 4.80
N ALA A 31 -1.51 7.64 5.93
CA ALA A 31 -1.25 6.23 6.04
C ALA A 31 -2.57 5.49 5.74
N TYR A 32 -2.53 4.60 4.77
CA TYR A 32 -3.67 3.78 4.36
C TYR A 32 -3.38 2.33 4.68
N LEU A 33 -4.34 1.66 5.31
CA LEU A 33 -4.27 0.22 5.51
C LEU A 33 -5.06 -0.47 4.41
N THR A 34 -4.49 -1.51 3.80
CA THR A 34 -5.14 -2.25 2.73
C THR A 34 -4.75 -3.72 2.77
N ARG A 35 -5.63 -4.58 2.24
CA ARG A 35 -5.28 -5.96 1.91
C ARG A 35 -4.99 -6.06 0.43
N ILE A 36 -3.87 -6.70 0.11
CA ILE A 36 -3.49 -6.98 -1.27
C ILE A 36 -3.65 -8.47 -1.48
N GLU A 37 -4.51 -8.86 -2.42
CA GLU A 37 -4.74 -10.24 -2.81
C GLU A 37 -5.05 -10.26 -4.30
N GLY A 38 -4.30 -11.05 -5.05
CA GLY A 38 -4.31 -10.97 -6.50
C GLY A 38 -3.42 -9.83 -6.98
N ALA A 39 -3.56 -9.45 -8.24
CA ALA A 39 -2.77 -8.40 -8.86
C ALA A 39 -3.63 -7.17 -9.14
N TYR A 40 -3.10 -6.01 -8.77
CA TYR A 40 -3.74 -4.74 -9.11
C TYR A 40 -3.38 -4.33 -10.54
N LEU A 41 -3.99 -3.26 -11.01
CA LEU A 41 -3.69 -2.71 -12.33
C LEU A 41 -2.37 -1.92 -12.29
N PHE A 42 -1.65 -1.90 -13.40
CA PHE A 42 -0.52 -0.99 -13.55
C PHE A 42 -1.00 0.45 -13.51
N HIS A 43 -0.32 1.27 -12.75
CA HIS A 43 -0.67 2.67 -12.55
C HIS A 43 0.57 3.47 -12.12
N GLN A 44 0.43 4.78 -12.09
CA GLN A 44 1.49 5.66 -11.62
C GLN A 44 0.88 6.82 -10.85
N HIS A 45 1.70 7.46 -10.04
CA HIS A 45 1.30 8.62 -9.25
C HIS A 45 2.20 9.81 -9.52
N ALA A 46 1.70 11.01 -9.27
CA ALA A 46 2.47 12.24 -9.44
C ALA A 46 3.44 12.51 -8.30
N ARG A 47 3.35 11.77 -7.20
CA ARG A 47 4.20 11.92 -6.00
C ARG A 47 4.66 10.55 -5.53
N ASP A 48 5.70 10.53 -4.69
CA ASP A 48 6.22 9.29 -4.14
C ASP A 48 5.20 8.62 -3.22
N GLU A 49 5.23 7.30 -3.16
CA GLU A 49 4.48 6.53 -2.18
C GLU A 49 5.36 5.44 -1.57
N MET A 50 5.00 4.98 -0.38
CA MET A 50 5.74 3.92 0.29
C MET A 50 4.80 2.77 0.64
N TYR A 51 5.26 1.54 0.42
CA TYR A 51 4.65 0.32 0.93
C TYR A 51 5.42 -0.17 2.15
N LEU A 52 4.72 -0.60 3.17
CA LEU A 52 5.27 -1.32 4.32
C LEU A 52 4.43 -2.57 4.54
N VAL A 53 5.04 -3.74 4.42
CA VAL A 53 4.31 -4.99 4.61
C VAL A 53 4.21 -5.31 6.10
N LEU A 54 3.00 -5.43 6.60
CA LEU A 54 2.73 -5.77 8.01
C LEU A 54 2.55 -7.27 8.19
N GLU A 55 1.93 -7.95 7.24
CA GLU A 55 1.73 -9.41 7.24
C GLU A 55 1.76 -9.92 5.81
N GLY A 56 2.35 -11.08 5.61
CA GLY A 56 2.39 -11.74 4.31
C GLY A 56 3.53 -11.25 3.44
N GLU A 57 3.34 -11.37 2.15
CA GLU A 57 4.33 -10.99 1.14
C GLU A 57 3.64 -10.38 -0.06
N ILE A 58 4.25 -9.35 -0.64
CA ILE A 58 3.80 -8.75 -1.89
C ILE A 58 4.93 -8.73 -2.91
N GLY A 59 4.55 -8.67 -4.18
CA GLY A 59 5.45 -8.27 -5.26
C GLY A 59 5.04 -6.91 -5.76
N VAL A 60 6.01 -6.08 -6.11
CA VAL A 60 5.77 -4.84 -6.83
C VAL A 60 6.44 -4.97 -8.19
N ASP A 61 5.62 -5.02 -9.22
CA ASP A 61 6.09 -5.13 -10.60
C ASP A 61 6.14 -3.75 -11.22
N TYR A 62 7.24 -3.44 -11.89
CA TYR A 62 7.40 -2.20 -12.64
C TYR A 62 7.16 -2.47 -14.12
N ALA A 63 6.63 -1.48 -14.82
CA ALA A 63 6.29 -1.63 -16.24
C ALA A 63 7.53 -1.90 -17.14
N ASP A 64 8.74 -1.56 -16.66
CA ASP A 64 9.98 -1.83 -17.36
C ASP A 64 10.42 -3.30 -17.26
N GLY A 65 9.73 -4.12 -16.49
CA GLY A 65 10.02 -5.53 -16.31
C GLY A 65 10.67 -5.91 -15.00
N ASP A 66 11.12 -4.94 -14.20
CA ASP A 66 11.67 -5.21 -12.88
C ASP A 66 10.56 -5.61 -11.91
N SER A 67 10.94 -6.38 -10.90
CA SER A 67 10.03 -6.82 -9.83
C SER A 67 10.78 -6.83 -8.51
N VAL A 68 10.10 -6.40 -7.45
CA VAL A 68 10.65 -6.41 -6.09
C VAL A 68 9.72 -7.20 -5.19
N ALA A 69 10.27 -8.15 -4.44
CA ALA A 69 9.51 -8.90 -3.44
C ALA A 69 9.70 -8.26 -2.08
N LEU A 70 8.61 -8.09 -1.34
CA LEU A 70 8.60 -7.54 0.01
C LEU A 70 7.91 -8.50 0.95
N GLY A 71 8.61 -8.92 1.99
CA GLY A 71 8.05 -9.70 3.08
C GLY A 71 7.70 -8.83 4.27
N GLN A 72 7.22 -9.48 5.32
CA GLN A 72 6.83 -8.81 6.57
C GLN A 72 7.97 -7.94 7.11
N GLY A 73 7.66 -6.70 7.45
CA GLY A 73 8.61 -5.74 7.98
C GLY A 73 9.47 -5.04 6.95
N GLU A 74 9.27 -5.33 5.67
CA GLU A 74 10.02 -4.69 4.59
C GLU A 74 9.23 -3.57 3.94
N SER A 75 9.94 -2.56 3.46
CA SER A 75 9.32 -1.39 2.85
C SER A 75 9.98 -1.05 1.51
N LEU A 76 9.23 -0.35 0.67
CA LEU A 76 9.69 0.10 -0.63
C LEU A 76 9.08 1.47 -0.92
N VAL A 77 9.91 2.39 -1.38
CA VAL A 77 9.41 3.67 -1.93
C VAL A 77 9.32 3.54 -3.44
N VAL A 78 8.12 3.80 -3.95
CA VAL A 78 7.88 3.92 -5.40
C VAL A 78 7.91 5.40 -5.72
N ARG A 79 8.80 5.79 -6.62
CA ARG A 79 8.99 7.20 -6.96
C ARG A 79 7.90 7.69 -7.91
N ALA A 80 7.64 9.00 -7.85
CA ALA A 80 6.72 9.67 -8.76
C ALA A 80 7.00 9.29 -10.20
N GLY A 81 5.96 8.98 -10.96
CA GLY A 81 6.07 8.64 -12.39
C GLY A 81 6.45 7.20 -12.69
N GLU A 82 6.86 6.40 -11.70
CA GLU A 82 7.15 4.99 -11.93
C GLU A 82 5.86 4.19 -12.08
N LYS A 83 5.64 3.63 -13.26
CA LYS A 83 4.46 2.80 -13.51
C LYS A 83 4.68 1.41 -12.91
N HIS A 84 3.76 0.99 -12.06
CA HIS A 84 3.90 -0.20 -11.23
C HIS A 84 2.55 -0.81 -10.88
N ARG A 85 2.60 -2.01 -10.32
CA ARG A 85 1.45 -2.66 -9.69
C ARG A 85 1.90 -3.48 -8.50
N SER A 86 1.02 -3.61 -7.50
CA SER A 86 1.21 -4.54 -6.38
C SER A 86 0.46 -5.83 -6.64
N ARG A 87 0.98 -6.93 -6.10
CA ARG A 87 0.32 -8.25 -6.16
C ARG A 87 0.68 -9.08 -4.96
N SER A 88 -0.19 -9.99 -4.58
CA SER A 88 0.08 -11.00 -3.57
C SER A 88 -0.73 -12.25 -3.89
N GLU A 89 -0.09 -13.41 -3.95
CA GLU A 89 -0.77 -14.66 -4.25
C GLU A 89 -1.61 -15.14 -3.06
N GLU A 90 -1.07 -15.02 -1.86
CA GLU A 90 -1.71 -15.56 -0.66
C GLU A 90 -2.42 -14.50 0.18
N GLY A 91 -2.29 -13.25 -0.18
CA GLY A 91 -2.83 -12.14 0.56
C GLY A 91 -1.83 -11.54 1.53
N ALA A 92 -1.89 -10.23 1.68
CA ALA A 92 -1.00 -9.48 2.56
C ALA A 92 -1.73 -8.29 3.16
N LEU A 93 -1.29 -7.89 4.35
CA LEU A 93 -1.73 -6.66 5.00
C LEU A 93 -0.61 -5.63 4.85
N VAL A 94 -0.94 -4.49 4.27
CA VAL A 94 0.05 -3.49 3.88
C VAL A 94 -0.37 -2.12 4.36
N LEU A 95 0.60 -1.37 4.86
CA LEU A 95 0.44 0.05 5.11
C LEU A 95 1.04 0.79 3.92
N MET A 96 0.23 1.65 3.29
CA MET A 96 0.70 2.53 2.24
C MET A 96 0.73 3.96 2.77
N PHE A 97 1.80 4.68 2.47
CA PHE A 97 1.95 6.07 2.86
C PHE A 97 2.08 6.92 1.61
N LYS A 98 1.09 7.75 1.36
CA LYS A 98 1.02 8.56 0.14
C LYS A 98 0.20 9.81 0.35
N ALA A 99 0.31 10.77 -0.58
CA ALA A 99 -0.45 12.02 -0.51
C ALA A 99 -1.95 11.73 -0.47
N ARG A 100 -2.68 12.52 0.31
CA ARG A 100 -4.08 12.28 0.64
C ARG A 100 -4.97 12.09 -0.59
N ASP A 101 -4.79 12.88 -1.61
CA ASP A 101 -5.63 12.85 -2.81
C ASP A 101 -4.93 12.17 -3.98
N LEU A 102 -3.90 11.37 -3.69
CA LEU A 102 -3.11 10.72 -4.72
C LEU A 102 -3.63 9.31 -4.98
N PHE A 103 -4.46 9.20 -6.00
CA PHE A 103 -4.94 7.92 -6.49
C PHE A 103 -4.25 7.58 -7.81
N ALA A 104 -4.43 6.33 -8.26
CA ALA A 104 -3.88 5.87 -9.52
C ALA A 104 -4.43 6.71 -10.69
N GLU A 105 -3.55 7.07 -11.58
CA GLU A 105 -3.87 7.83 -12.79
C GLU A 105 -3.88 6.93 -14.02
#